data_fe47ce659e5530b35170ce72fc21085c
#
_entry.id   fe47ce659e5530b35170ce72fc21085c
#
_cell.length_a   1.000
_cell.length_b   1.000
_cell.length_c   1.000
_cell.angle_alpha   90.00
_cell.angle_beta   90.00
_cell.angle_gamma   90.00
#
_symmetry.space_group_name_H-M   'P 1'
#
loop_
_entity.id
_entity.type
_entity.pdbx_description
1 polymer ?
#
loop_
_entity_poly.entity_id
_entity_poly.type
_entity_poly.pdbx_seq_one_letter_code
_entity_poly.pdbx_strand_id
1 'polypeptide(L)'
;FGSMVHISSVDALSGDDKPQDAYGSSKAAMIRLSKSLAIQFGSFNIRSNCILPGAVETPMQSRWKKIPNAKKNLKEFMPIKKVIQPNGIAEGIIFLLSDQSEYITGTELIIDGGLTARP
;
A
#
# COMPACT_ATOMS: atom_id res chain seq x y z
N PHE A 1 14.20 -7.53 19.09
CA PHE A 1 13.00 -6.84 18.62
C PHE A 1 13.23 -6.20 17.25
N GLY A 2 12.17 -5.96 16.53
CA GLY A 2 12.26 -5.31 15.22
C GLY A 2 10.90 -5.05 14.60
N SER A 3 10.88 -4.28 13.51
CA SER A 3 9.69 -4.05 12.72
C SER A 3 10.03 -4.05 11.23
N MET A 4 9.29 -4.82 10.47
CA MET A 4 9.38 -4.90 9.01
C MET A 4 8.13 -4.29 8.39
N VAL A 5 8.33 -3.46 7.38
CA VAL A 5 7.24 -2.91 6.57
C VAL A 5 7.48 -3.24 5.11
N HIS A 6 6.53 -3.93 4.52
CA HIS A 6 6.56 -4.33 3.11
C HIS A 6 5.66 -3.39 2.31
N ILE A 7 6.17 -2.89 1.19
CA ILE A 7 5.39 -2.01 0.32
C ILE A 7 4.71 -2.86 -0.76
N SER A 8 3.44 -3.13 -0.56
CA SER A 8 2.57 -3.80 -1.51
C SER A 8 1.86 -2.77 -2.42
N SER A 9 0.63 -3.00 -2.75
CA SER A 9 -0.22 -2.11 -3.56
C SER A 9 -1.68 -2.48 -3.35
N VAL A 10 -2.60 -1.55 -3.58
CA VAL A 10 -4.03 -1.86 -3.69
C VAL A 10 -4.33 -2.80 -4.87
N ASP A 11 -3.46 -2.86 -5.87
CA ASP A 11 -3.56 -3.83 -6.99
C ASP A 11 -3.41 -5.29 -6.52
N ALA A 12 -2.94 -5.52 -5.30
CA ALA A 12 -2.93 -6.85 -4.68
C ALA A 12 -4.32 -7.34 -4.27
N LEU A 13 -5.32 -6.46 -4.21
CA LEU A 13 -6.65 -6.74 -3.65
C LEU A 13 -7.70 -7.08 -4.71
N SER A 14 -7.44 -6.82 -5.98
CA SER A 14 -8.39 -7.00 -7.07
C SER A 14 -7.70 -7.42 -8.36
N GLY A 15 -8.48 -7.88 -9.33
CA GLY A 15 -8.00 -8.10 -10.69
C GLY A 15 -7.97 -6.81 -11.51
N ASP A 16 -7.23 -6.83 -12.60
CA ASP A 16 -7.12 -5.75 -13.57
C ASP A 16 -7.82 -6.11 -14.89
N ASP A 17 -8.36 -5.11 -15.54
CA ASP A 17 -8.87 -5.21 -16.90
C ASP A 17 -7.75 -5.11 -17.97
N LYS A 18 -6.54 -4.77 -17.55
CA LYS A 18 -5.34 -4.67 -18.37
C LYS A 18 -4.26 -5.62 -17.86
N PRO A 19 -3.38 -6.13 -18.72
CA PRO A 19 -2.38 -7.13 -18.32
C PRO A 19 -1.34 -6.54 -17.38
N GLN A 20 -1.55 -6.69 -16.08
CA GLN A 20 -0.63 -6.36 -14.99
C GLN A 20 -0.44 -7.56 -14.04
N ASP A 21 -0.67 -8.77 -14.52
CA ASP A 21 -0.75 -9.98 -13.69
C ASP A 21 0.51 -10.21 -12.85
N ALA A 22 1.69 -10.00 -13.43
CA ALA A 22 2.95 -10.15 -12.70
C ALA A 22 3.08 -9.14 -11.55
N TYR A 23 2.69 -7.89 -11.78
CA TYR A 23 2.73 -6.84 -10.75
C TYR A 23 1.75 -7.15 -9.62
N GLY A 24 0.47 -7.34 -9.94
CA GLY A 24 -0.57 -7.62 -8.95
C GLY A 24 -0.27 -8.88 -8.14
N SER A 25 0.15 -9.95 -8.81
CA SER A 25 0.51 -11.22 -8.16
C SER A 25 1.72 -11.06 -7.21
N SER A 26 2.76 -10.33 -7.63
CA SER A 26 3.92 -10.07 -6.78
C SER A 26 3.56 -9.28 -5.53
N LYS A 27 2.67 -8.29 -5.66
CA LYS A 27 2.20 -7.47 -4.54
C LYS A 27 1.27 -8.25 -3.59
N ALA A 28 0.43 -9.14 -4.12
CA ALA A 28 -0.37 -10.05 -3.30
C ALA A 28 0.50 -11.05 -2.52
N ALA A 29 1.57 -11.56 -3.12
CA ALA A 29 2.53 -12.42 -2.46
C ALA A 29 3.20 -11.74 -1.25
N MET A 30 3.47 -10.45 -1.32
CA MET A 30 4.04 -9.68 -0.20
C MET A 30 3.12 -9.66 1.01
N ILE A 31 1.80 -9.55 0.81
CA ILE A 31 0.81 -9.60 1.90
C ILE A 31 0.89 -10.96 2.60
N ARG A 32 0.89 -12.04 1.83
CA ARG A 32 0.98 -13.40 2.38
C ARG A 32 2.29 -13.64 3.12
N LEU A 33 3.39 -13.18 2.56
CA LEU A 33 4.71 -13.26 3.18
C LEU A 33 4.74 -12.52 4.51
N SER A 34 4.24 -11.28 4.54
CA SER A 34 4.19 -10.46 5.77
C SER A 34 3.44 -11.17 6.90
N LYS A 35 2.30 -11.80 6.60
CA LYS A 35 1.53 -12.58 7.60
C LYS A 35 2.33 -13.76 8.13
N SER A 36 3.05 -14.47 7.27
CA SER A 36 3.90 -15.58 7.68
C SER A 36 5.02 -15.11 8.61
N LEU A 37 5.70 -14.02 8.26
CA LEU A 37 6.77 -13.45 9.07
C LEU A 37 6.26 -12.96 10.43
N ALA A 38 5.07 -12.33 10.46
CA ALA A 38 4.42 -11.89 11.70
C ALA A 38 4.22 -13.06 12.69
N ILE A 39 3.75 -14.21 12.19
CA ILE A 39 3.53 -15.40 13.02
C ILE A 39 4.85 -16.04 13.44
N GLN A 40 5.79 -16.20 12.49
CA GLN A 40 7.05 -16.90 12.74
C GLN A 40 7.97 -16.15 13.70
N PHE A 41 7.96 -14.83 13.66
CA PHE A 41 8.89 -13.99 14.42
C PHE A 41 8.25 -13.19 15.56
N GLY A 42 6.94 -13.32 15.77
CA GLY A 42 6.24 -12.61 16.84
C GLY A 42 6.78 -12.94 18.24
N SER A 43 7.18 -14.19 18.50
CA SER A 43 7.78 -14.60 19.78
C SER A 43 9.14 -13.94 20.06
N PHE A 44 9.80 -13.41 19.03
CA PHE A 44 11.04 -12.64 19.15
C PHE A 44 10.79 -11.12 19.23
N ASN A 45 9.54 -10.73 19.42
CA ASN A 45 9.13 -9.33 19.39
C ASN A 45 9.50 -8.61 18.08
N ILE A 46 9.34 -9.32 16.95
CA ILE A 46 9.53 -8.79 15.61
C ILE A 46 8.17 -8.72 14.93
N ARG A 47 7.79 -7.52 14.51
CA ARG A 47 6.54 -7.26 13.79
C ARG A 47 6.76 -7.24 12.28
N SER A 48 5.73 -7.61 11.54
CA SER A 48 5.75 -7.58 10.07
C SER A 48 4.39 -7.13 9.55
N ASN A 49 4.37 -6.02 8.82
CA ASN A 49 3.15 -5.41 8.29
C ASN A 49 3.34 -5.01 6.82
N CYS A 50 2.23 -4.85 6.11
CA CYS A 50 2.21 -4.31 4.75
C CYS A 50 1.61 -2.92 4.72
N ILE A 51 2.11 -2.07 3.84
CA ILE A 51 1.43 -0.88 3.36
C ILE A 51 0.94 -1.16 1.94
N LEU A 52 -0.31 -0.79 1.66
CA LEU A 52 -0.92 -0.89 0.34
C LEU A 52 -1.23 0.54 -0.16
N PRO A 53 -0.30 1.17 -0.89
CA PRO A 53 -0.55 2.46 -1.48
C PRO A 53 -1.57 2.37 -2.62
N GLY A 54 -2.38 3.41 -2.76
CA GLY A 54 -3.15 3.68 -3.97
C GLY A 54 -2.31 4.41 -5.01
N ALA A 55 -2.94 5.32 -5.73
CA ALA A 55 -2.27 6.13 -6.75
C ALA A 55 -1.44 7.25 -6.12
N VAL A 56 -0.13 7.05 -6.05
CA VAL A 56 0.84 8.00 -5.47
C VAL A 56 1.57 8.74 -6.57
N GLU A 57 1.71 10.05 -6.42
CA GLU A 57 2.45 10.89 -7.36
C GLU A 57 3.96 10.64 -7.26
N THR A 58 4.48 9.75 -8.10
CA THR A 58 5.87 9.35 -8.16
C THR A 58 6.38 9.34 -9.61
N PRO A 59 7.71 9.26 -9.85
CA PRO A 59 8.26 9.07 -11.20
C PRO A 59 7.69 7.84 -11.93
N MET A 60 7.29 6.79 -11.21
CA MET A 60 6.61 5.61 -11.75
C MET A 60 5.31 5.97 -12.48
N GLN A 61 4.67 7.06 -12.10
CA GLN A 61 3.43 7.58 -12.71
C GLN A 61 3.69 8.61 -13.82
N SER A 62 4.87 8.62 -14.41
CA SER A 62 5.20 9.50 -15.54
C SER A 62 4.22 9.37 -16.73
N ARG A 63 3.60 8.20 -16.88
CA ARG A 63 2.51 7.96 -17.85
C ARG A 63 1.33 8.94 -17.72
N TRP A 64 1.07 9.47 -16.52
CA TRP A 64 -0.01 10.45 -16.32
C TRP A 64 0.20 11.73 -17.13
N LYS A 65 1.45 12.08 -17.43
CA LYS A 65 1.78 13.23 -18.27
C LYS A 65 1.29 13.07 -19.71
N LYS A 66 1.10 11.83 -20.15
CA LYS A 66 0.65 11.48 -21.51
C LYS A 66 -0.87 11.30 -21.62
N ILE A 67 -1.57 11.27 -20.50
CA ILE A 67 -3.03 11.08 -20.45
C ILE A 67 -3.67 12.42 -20.11
N PRO A 68 -4.50 13.00 -21.02
CA PRO A 68 -5.21 14.25 -20.74
C PRO A 68 -6.05 14.14 -19.47
N ASN A 69 -5.93 15.14 -18.59
CA ASN A 69 -6.70 15.24 -17.35
C ASN A 69 -6.56 14.05 -16.38
N ALA A 70 -5.49 13.25 -16.47
CA ALA A 70 -5.32 12.04 -15.65
C ALA A 70 -5.45 12.32 -14.15
N LYS A 71 -4.78 13.37 -13.64
CA LYS A 71 -4.86 13.74 -12.23
C LYS A 71 -6.25 14.24 -11.83
N LYS A 72 -6.94 14.97 -12.70
CA LYS A 72 -8.31 15.43 -12.45
C LYS A 72 -9.26 14.24 -12.35
N ASN A 73 -9.22 13.35 -13.31
CA ASN A 73 -10.05 12.15 -13.34
C ASN A 73 -9.81 11.28 -12.12
N LEU A 74 -8.54 11.10 -11.72
CA LEU A 74 -8.18 10.34 -10.53
C LEU A 74 -8.77 10.98 -9.27
N LYS A 75 -8.67 12.31 -9.12
CA LYS A 75 -9.27 13.04 -7.99
C LYS A 75 -10.79 12.86 -7.93
N GLU A 76 -11.45 12.81 -9.06
CA GLU A 76 -12.90 12.58 -9.11
C GLU A 76 -13.27 11.19 -8.64
N PHE A 77 -12.40 10.20 -8.90
CA PHE A 77 -12.61 8.82 -8.50
C PHE A 77 -12.36 8.58 -7.01
N MET A 78 -11.41 9.29 -6.41
CA MET A 78 -11.04 9.09 -5.01
C MET A 78 -12.04 9.76 -4.06
N PRO A 79 -12.51 9.08 -3.02
CA PRO A 79 -13.32 9.71 -1.95
C PRO A 79 -12.64 10.93 -1.34
N ILE A 80 -11.36 10.81 -0.96
CA ILE A 80 -10.53 11.97 -0.63
C ILE A 80 -10.02 12.59 -1.93
N LYS A 81 -10.56 13.75 -2.30
CA LYS A 81 -10.32 14.43 -3.58
C LYS A 81 -8.89 14.98 -3.74
N LYS A 82 -7.89 14.15 -3.39
CA LYS A 82 -6.47 14.54 -3.45
C LYS A 82 -5.66 13.38 -4.01
N VAL A 83 -4.67 13.69 -4.84
CA VAL A 83 -3.65 12.71 -5.23
C VAL A 83 -2.69 12.51 -4.06
N ILE A 84 -2.41 11.25 -3.74
CA ILE A 84 -1.53 10.91 -2.63
C ILE A 84 -0.11 11.36 -2.96
N GLN A 85 0.53 12.04 -2.01
CA GLN A 85 1.93 12.42 -2.10
C GLN A 85 2.81 11.38 -1.42
N PRO A 86 4.09 11.21 -1.83
CA PRO A 86 4.98 10.22 -1.24
C PRO A 86 5.13 10.32 0.28
N ASN A 87 5.13 11.54 0.83
CA ASN A 87 5.20 11.75 2.28
C ASN A 87 4.00 11.15 3.03
N GLY A 88 2.81 11.09 2.42
CA GLY A 88 1.65 10.43 3.03
C GLY A 88 1.85 8.93 3.23
N ILE A 89 2.61 8.28 2.33
CA ILE A 89 3.02 6.88 2.49
C ILE A 89 4.12 6.77 3.55
N ALA A 90 5.10 7.67 3.53
CA ALA A 90 6.20 7.68 4.49
C ALA A 90 5.72 7.79 5.94
N GLU A 91 4.70 8.60 6.21
CA GLU A 91 4.09 8.71 7.56
C GLU A 91 3.52 7.36 8.03
N GLY A 92 2.85 6.62 7.16
CA GLY A 92 2.36 5.28 7.47
C GLY A 92 3.49 4.29 7.76
N ILE A 93 4.59 4.37 7.02
CA ILE A 93 5.79 3.54 7.24
C ILE A 93 6.39 3.86 8.61
N ILE A 94 6.58 5.15 8.93
CA ILE A 94 7.14 5.59 10.21
C ILE A 94 6.27 5.10 11.37
N PHE A 95 4.94 5.22 11.26
CA PHE A 95 4.01 4.71 12.26
C PHE A 95 4.21 3.21 12.50
N LEU A 96 4.23 2.40 11.44
CA LEU A 96 4.39 0.94 11.56
C LEU A 96 5.79 0.51 12.03
N LEU A 97 6.80 1.32 11.81
CA LEU A 97 8.16 1.06 12.32
C LEU A 97 8.34 1.49 13.77
N SER A 98 7.51 2.40 14.27
CA SER A 98 7.61 2.97 15.61
C SER A 98 6.98 2.11 16.70
N ASP A 99 7.28 2.42 17.96
CA ASP A 99 6.66 1.78 19.12
C ASP A 99 5.16 2.12 19.29
N GLN A 100 4.68 3.15 18.61
CA GLN A 100 3.23 3.47 18.58
C GLN A 100 2.37 2.37 17.99
N SER A 101 2.97 1.46 17.23
CA SER A 101 2.31 0.30 16.64
C SER A 101 2.75 -1.04 17.26
N GLU A 102 3.14 -1.05 18.53
CA GLU A 102 3.74 -2.21 19.20
C GLU A 102 2.87 -3.47 19.19
N TYR A 103 1.56 -3.32 19.14
CA TYR A 103 0.61 -4.44 19.07
C TYR A 103 0.08 -4.72 17.66
N ILE A 104 0.64 -4.07 16.62
CA ILE A 104 0.22 -4.21 15.24
C ILE A 104 1.22 -5.08 14.47
N THR A 105 0.80 -6.29 14.10
CA THR A 105 1.59 -7.20 13.26
C THR A 105 0.67 -8.05 12.37
N GLY A 106 1.12 -8.42 11.18
CA GLY A 106 0.34 -9.19 10.21
C GLY A 106 -0.79 -8.42 9.54
N THR A 107 -0.79 -7.10 9.63
CA THR A 107 -1.85 -6.25 9.07
C THR A 107 -1.49 -5.65 7.71
N GLU A 108 -2.52 -5.25 6.99
CA GLU A 108 -2.44 -4.38 5.82
C GLU A 108 -2.93 -2.98 6.18
N LEU A 109 -2.07 -1.97 6.04
CA LEU A 109 -2.45 -0.57 6.14
C LEU A 109 -2.67 0.00 4.73
N ILE A 110 -3.91 0.21 4.37
CA ILE A 110 -4.30 0.76 3.07
C ILE A 110 -4.22 2.28 3.14
N ILE A 111 -3.45 2.88 2.22
CA ILE A 111 -3.31 4.34 2.09
C ILE A 111 -3.66 4.71 0.65
N ASP A 112 -4.94 4.85 0.37
CA ASP A 112 -5.45 4.99 -1.00
C ASP A 112 -6.50 6.10 -1.17
N GLY A 113 -6.70 6.91 -0.15
CA GLY A 113 -7.70 7.97 -0.18
C GLY A 113 -9.15 7.45 -0.22
N GLY A 114 -9.37 6.20 0.18
CA GLY A 114 -10.66 5.55 0.21
C GLY A 114 -11.04 4.87 -1.12
N LEU A 115 -10.11 4.76 -2.06
CA LEU A 115 -10.38 4.20 -3.39
C LEU A 115 -10.97 2.79 -3.32
N THR A 116 -10.41 1.91 -2.50
CA THR A 116 -10.85 0.51 -2.36
C THR A 116 -11.96 0.31 -1.35
N ALA A 117 -12.41 1.34 -0.66
CA ALA A 117 -13.55 1.28 0.27
C ALA A 117 -14.91 1.26 -0.44
N ARG A 118 -14.93 1.45 -1.74
CA ARG A 118 -16.14 1.38 -2.55
C ARG A 118 -16.53 -0.07 -2.83
N PRO A 119 -17.84 -0.35 -2.96
CA PRO A 119 -18.33 -1.66 -3.38
C PRO A 119 -17.94 -1.94 -4.83
#